data_acac38dc7e4b80e2e90a6995b8423349
#
_entry.id   acac38dc7e4b80e2e90a6995b8423349
#
_cell.length_a   1.000
_cell.length_b   1.000
_cell.length_c   1.000
_cell.angle_alpha   90.00
_cell.angle_beta   90.00
_cell.angle_gamma   90.00
#
_symmetry.space_group_name_H-M   'P 1'
#
loop_
_entity.id
_entity.type
_entity.pdbx_description
1 polymer ?
#
loop_
_entity_poly.entity_id
_entity_poly.type
_entity_poly.pdbx_seq_one_letter_code
_entity_poly.pdbx_strand_id
1 'polypeptide(L)'
;MLYLTEQYAKEHPAELGPIDPDAVSVWAIDNGIYKPKPIDPKHLLRRQIRTALREEYTEDPQGREVHARQPEMVEIRTPDGLRWRSQWWKTFEMPPEKMRAAGQLKRRGAYRDVLQINIDFDSYNDNNVFKAKLDPLDFNFNKDIEESRLPTSYPDGPTLEDEDEEDENNEKD
;
A
#
# COMPACT_ATOMS: atom_id res chain seq x y z
N MET A 1 -7.63 -2.20 16.78
CA MET A 1 -8.21 -1.21 15.86
C MET A 1 -9.57 -1.66 15.35
N LEU A 2 -9.75 -2.87 14.79
CA LEU A 2 -11.06 -3.33 14.28
C LEU A 2 -12.21 -3.26 15.30
N TYR A 3 -11.94 -3.39 16.60
CA TYR A 3 -12.98 -3.23 17.62
C TYR A 3 -13.61 -1.82 17.64
N LEU A 4 -12.89 -0.78 17.21
CA LEU A 4 -13.42 0.59 17.11
C LEU A 4 -14.50 0.69 16.03
N THR A 5 -14.26 0.06 14.88
CA THR A 5 -15.23 0.04 13.78
C THR A 5 -16.50 -0.72 14.19
N GLU A 6 -16.34 -1.83 14.95
CA GLU A 6 -17.47 -2.58 15.47
C GLU A 6 -18.28 -1.80 16.52
N GLN A 7 -17.61 -1.04 17.39
CA GLN A 7 -18.28 -0.19 18.37
C GLN A 7 -19.00 0.97 17.69
N TYR A 8 -18.33 1.65 16.76
CA TYR A 8 -18.93 2.71 15.96
C TYR A 8 -20.20 2.25 15.26
N ALA A 9 -20.15 1.12 14.56
CA ALA A 9 -21.30 0.54 13.87
C ALA A 9 -22.48 0.19 14.82
N LYS A 10 -22.20 -0.20 16.07
CA LYS A 10 -23.23 -0.45 17.07
C LYS A 10 -23.91 0.82 17.57
N GLU A 11 -23.18 1.92 17.68
CA GLU A 11 -23.70 3.20 18.12
C GLU A 11 -24.40 3.98 16.99
N HIS A 12 -24.08 3.65 15.73
CA HIS A 12 -24.64 4.26 14.52
C HIS A 12 -25.38 3.24 13.63
N PRO A 13 -26.38 2.54 14.12
CA PRO A 13 -27.02 1.42 13.40
C PRO A 13 -27.77 1.83 12.13
N ALA A 14 -28.06 3.11 11.95
CA ALA A 14 -28.74 3.62 10.75
C ALA A 14 -27.81 3.78 9.54
N GLU A 15 -26.50 3.71 9.76
CA GLU A 15 -25.48 3.84 8.72
C GLU A 15 -25.03 2.46 8.24
N LEU A 16 -25.97 1.66 7.70
CA LEU A 16 -25.64 0.43 6.99
C LEU A 16 -25.04 0.78 5.63
N GLY A 17 -23.74 0.94 5.60
CA GLY A 17 -22.98 1.32 4.41
C GLY A 17 -21.49 1.06 4.60
N PRO A 18 -20.66 1.57 3.72
CA PRO A 18 -19.20 1.52 3.90
C PRO A 18 -18.81 2.25 5.19
N ILE A 19 -17.84 1.71 5.89
CA ILE A 19 -17.28 2.35 7.10
C ILE A 19 -16.30 3.42 6.63
N ASP A 20 -16.54 4.65 7.08
CA ASP A 20 -15.63 5.77 6.91
C ASP A 20 -14.58 5.76 8.04
N PRO A 21 -13.29 5.54 7.73
CA PRO A 21 -12.22 5.52 8.73
C PRO A 21 -12.08 6.86 9.47
N ASP A 22 -12.30 8.00 8.80
CA ASP A 22 -12.17 9.33 9.37
C ASP A 22 -13.26 9.58 10.40
N ALA A 23 -14.52 9.30 10.07
CA ALA A 23 -15.63 9.38 11.01
C ALA A 23 -15.39 8.52 12.25
N VAL A 24 -14.89 7.29 12.09
CA VAL A 24 -14.52 6.40 13.20
C VAL A 24 -13.39 6.98 14.03
N SER A 25 -12.38 7.58 13.40
CA SER A 25 -11.21 8.15 14.08
C SER A 25 -11.59 9.36 14.93
N VAL A 26 -12.35 10.30 14.36
CA VAL A 26 -12.87 11.47 15.07
C VAL A 26 -13.73 11.03 16.25
N TRP A 27 -14.71 10.15 16.01
CA TRP A 27 -15.57 9.62 17.06
C TRP A 27 -14.78 8.96 18.20
N ALA A 28 -13.78 8.12 17.87
CA ALA A 28 -13.00 7.39 18.88
C ALA A 28 -12.13 8.31 19.74
N ILE A 29 -11.60 9.40 19.16
CA ILE A 29 -10.78 10.39 19.87
C ILE A 29 -11.70 11.27 20.74
N ASP A 30 -12.77 11.84 20.19
CA ASP A 30 -13.67 12.77 20.86
C ASP A 30 -14.37 12.11 22.05
N ASN A 31 -14.73 10.84 21.94
CA ASN A 31 -15.30 10.07 23.04
C ASN A 31 -14.26 9.50 24.01
N GLY A 32 -12.96 9.75 23.79
CA GLY A 32 -11.89 9.28 24.67
C GLY A 32 -11.68 7.76 24.66
N ILE A 33 -12.26 7.05 23.70
CA ILE A 33 -12.13 5.60 23.54
C ILE A 33 -10.73 5.26 23.05
N TYR A 34 -10.18 6.13 22.20
CA TYR A 34 -8.80 6.02 21.73
C TYR A 34 -7.97 7.21 22.22
N LYS A 35 -6.84 6.90 22.85
CA LYS A 35 -5.84 7.90 23.24
C LYS A 35 -4.56 7.63 22.45
N PRO A 36 -4.15 8.56 21.58
CA PRO A 36 -2.89 8.44 20.85
C PRO A 36 -1.73 8.21 21.81
N LYS A 37 -0.93 7.18 21.55
CA LYS A 37 0.32 6.98 22.30
C LYS A 37 1.41 7.83 21.66
N PRO A 38 2.30 8.45 22.47
CA PRO A 38 3.47 9.11 21.92
C PRO A 38 4.26 8.16 21.03
N ILE A 39 4.48 8.53 19.78
CA ILE A 39 5.31 7.74 18.85
C ILE A 39 6.77 8.09 19.13
N ASP A 40 7.63 7.07 19.26
CA ASP A 40 9.08 7.30 19.31
C ASP A 40 9.51 8.08 18.05
N PRO A 41 10.10 9.28 18.19
CA PRO A 41 10.52 10.10 17.05
C PRO A 41 11.43 9.36 16.07
N LYS A 42 12.27 8.43 16.57
CA LYS A 42 13.12 7.59 15.72
C LYS A 42 12.31 6.61 14.89
N HIS A 43 11.20 6.11 15.44
CA HIS A 43 10.32 5.20 14.71
C HIS A 43 9.56 5.96 13.60
N LEU A 44 9.03 7.13 13.93
CA LEU A 44 8.37 8.01 12.97
C LEU A 44 9.33 8.40 11.83
N LEU A 45 10.48 8.96 12.16
CA LEU A 45 11.50 9.35 11.16
C LEU A 45 11.91 8.17 10.26
N ARG A 46 12.08 6.98 10.84
CA ARG A 46 12.42 5.78 10.05
C ARG A 46 11.31 5.41 9.06
N ARG A 47 10.05 5.57 9.45
CA ARG A 47 8.90 5.35 8.57
C ARG A 47 8.92 6.35 7.42
N GLN A 48 9.02 7.63 7.70
CA GLN A 48 9.10 8.70 6.70
C GLN A 48 10.27 8.50 5.72
N ILE A 49 11.46 8.17 6.22
CA ILE A 49 12.61 7.87 5.34
C ILE A 49 12.31 6.68 4.42
N ARG A 50 11.66 5.61 4.91
CA ARG A 50 11.33 4.46 4.07
C ARG A 50 10.31 4.80 2.99
N THR A 51 9.31 5.61 3.32
CA THR A 51 8.34 6.13 2.37
C THR A 51 9.04 6.96 1.30
N ALA A 52 9.79 7.97 1.68
CA ALA A 52 10.56 8.80 0.74
C ALA A 52 11.51 7.98 -0.18
N LEU A 53 12.20 6.97 0.35
CA LEU A 53 13.07 6.10 -0.46
C LEU A 53 12.29 5.20 -1.43
N ARG A 54 11.02 4.90 -1.16
CA ARG A 54 10.15 4.13 -2.03
C ARG A 54 9.58 4.97 -3.16
N GLU A 55 9.23 6.21 -2.86
CA GLU A 55 8.55 7.16 -3.75
C GLU A 55 9.54 8.04 -4.53
N GLU A 56 10.84 7.92 -4.29
CA GLU A 56 11.86 8.66 -5.04
C GLU A 56 11.98 8.11 -6.46
N TYR A 57 11.61 8.93 -7.44
CA TYR A 57 11.76 8.64 -8.87
C TYR A 57 12.88 9.46 -9.51
N THR A 58 13.39 8.99 -10.61
CA THR A 58 14.38 9.68 -11.44
C THR A 58 14.20 9.30 -12.90
N GLU A 59 14.56 10.19 -13.79
CA GLU A 59 14.57 9.92 -15.23
C GLU A 59 15.87 9.19 -15.62
N ASP A 60 15.75 8.14 -16.41
CA ASP A 60 16.89 7.43 -16.97
C ASP A 60 17.39 8.09 -18.27
N PRO A 61 18.57 7.71 -18.82
CA PRO A 61 19.10 8.29 -20.04
C PRO A 61 18.21 8.11 -21.28
N GLN A 62 17.20 7.26 -21.21
CA GLN A 62 16.21 7.03 -22.28
C GLN A 62 14.91 7.82 -22.06
N GLY A 63 14.85 8.68 -21.04
CA GLY A 63 13.67 9.49 -20.71
C GLY A 63 12.55 8.72 -20.03
N ARG A 64 12.86 7.57 -19.40
CA ARG A 64 11.86 6.80 -18.65
C ARG A 64 11.94 7.14 -17.17
N GLU A 65 10.80 7.38 -16.56
CA GLU A 65 10.69 7.53 -15.12
C GLU A 65 10.88 6.16 -14.43
N VAL A 66 11.81 6.09 -13.49
CA VAL A 66 12.15 4.86 -12.78
C VAL A 66 12.38 5.16 -11.31
N HIS A 67 12.09 4.21 -10.43
CA HIS A 67 12.44 4.36 -9.01
C HIS A 67 13.93 4.64 -8.86
N ALA A 68 14.29 5.72 -8.19
CA ALA A 68 15.68 6.09 -7.92
C ALA A 68 16.38 5.07 -7.00
N ARG A 69 15.61 4.35 -6.18
CA ARG A 69 16.09 3.39 -5.20
C ARG A 69 15.46 2.02 -5.33
N GLN A 70 16.23 0.98 -5.00
CA GLN A 70 15.74 -0.39 -4.96
C GLN A 70 16.05 -1.05 -3.61
N PRO A 71 15.09 -1.78 -3.02
CA PRO A 71 15.31 -2.42 -1.72
C PRO A 71 16.10 -3.72 -1.84
N GLU A 72 16.99 -3.94 -0.89
CA GLU A 72 17.61 -5.23 -0.61
C GLU A 72 17.20 -5.68 0.79
N MET A 73 16.73 -6.91 0.93
CA MET A 73 16.47 -7.50 2.24
C MET A 73 17.75 -8.18 2.74
N VAL A 74 18.29 -7.69 3.82
CA VAL A 74 19.48 -8.25 4.47
C VAL A 74 19.12 -8.85 5.83
N GLU A 75 19.72 -9.99 6.13
CA GLU A 75 19.59 -10.61 7.44
C GLU A 75 20.60 -9.96 8.40
N ILE A 76 20.12 -9.50 9.52
CA ILE A 76 20.94 -8.93 10.58
C ILE A 76 20.79 -9.72 11.88
N ARG A 77 21.91 -9.91 12.59
CA ARG A 77 21.88 -10.48 13.93
C ARG A 77 21.59 -9.39 14.94
N THR A 78 20.57 -9.61 15.76
CA THR A 78 20.21 -8.74 16.88
C THR A 78 20.30 -9.55 18.20
N PRO A 79 20.30 -8.90 19.37
CA PRO A 79 20.27 -9.62 20.65
C PRO A 79 19.09 -10.59 20.77
N ASP A 80 17.96 -10.28 20.11
CA ASP A 80 16.72 -11.08 20.14
C ASP A 80 16.69 -12.15 19.02
N GLY A 81 17.77 -12.32 18.25
CA GLY A 81 17.86 -13.29 17.15
C GLY A 81 18.08 -12.67 15.77
N LEU A 82 17.86 -13.45 14.73
CA LEU A 82 18.00 -13.02 13.34
C LEU A 82 16.76 -12.24 12.91
N ARG A 83 16.96 -11.09 12.25
CA ARG A 83 15.90 -10.25 11.72
C ARG A 83 16.22 -9.77 10.32
N TRP A 84 15.18 -9.60 9.51
CA TRP A 84 15.29 -9.02 8.18
C TRP A 84 15.20 -7.49 8.28
N ARG A 85 16.10 -6.79 7.54
CA ARG A 85 16.09 -5.34 7.41
C ARG A 85 16.20 -4.96 5.94
N SER A 86 15.41 -3.96 5.51
CA SER A 86 15.59 -3.36 4.20
C SER A 86 16.77 -2.38 4.20
N GLN A 87 17.63 -2.51 3.21
CA GLN A 87 18.64 -1.51 2.80
C GLN A 87 18.29 -1.05 1.39
N TRP A 88 18.78 0.14 1.01
CA TRP A 88 18.38 0.76 -0.23
C TRP A 88 19.60 1.11 -1.07
N TRP A 89 19.58 0.67 -2.31
CA TRP A 89 20.60 0.96 -3.31
C TRP A 89 20.08 2.01 -4.28
N LYS A 90 20.97 2.85 -4.82
CA LYS A 90 20.62 3.57 -6.05
C LYS A 90 20.43 2.58 -7.18
N THR A 91 19.39 2.76 -7.97
CA THR A 91 18.97 1.77 -8.99
C THR A 91 20.09 1.40 -9.94
N PHE A 92 20.85 2.39 -10.43
CA PHE A 92 21.94 2.17 -11.40
C PHE A 92 23.27 1.72 -10.77
N GLU A 93 23.39 1.76 -9.45
CA GLU A 93 24.58 1.29 -8.72
C GLU A 93 24.37 -0.12 -8.11
N MET A 94 23.15 -0.66 -8.21
CA MET A 94 22.79 -1.95 -7.63
C MET A 94 23.37 -3.10 -8.47
N PRO A 95 24.09 -4.07 -7.86
CA PRO A 95 24.59 -5.24 -8.57
C PRO A 95 23.44 -6.03 -9.24
N PRO A 96 23.66 -6.62 -10.46
CA PRO A 96 22.62 -7.26 -11.22
C PRO A 96 21.88 -8.40 -10.49
N GLU A 97 22.60 -9.19 -9.68
CA GLU A 97 22.01 -10.26 -8.87
C GLU A 97 21.07 -9.72 -7.79
N LYS A 98 21.41 -8.58 -7.18
CA LYS A 98 20.58 -7.90 -6.19
C LYS A 98 19.37 -7.23 -6.83
N MET A 99 19.56 -6.61 -8.00
CA MET A 99 18.44 -6.05 -8.77
C MET A 99 17.43 -7.13 -9.16
N ARG A 100 17.92 -8.31 -9.58
CA ARG A 100 17.05 -9.45 -9.84
C ARG A 100 16.29 -9.89 -8.59
N ALA A 101 16.95 -9.95 -7.44
CA ALA A 101 16.32 -10.30 -6.17
C ALA A 101 15.25 -9.28 -5.75
N ALA A 102 15.51 -7.98 -5.93
CA ALA A 102 14.54 -6.91 -5.70
C ALA A 102 13.31 -7.06 -6.61
N GLY A 103 13.51 -7.34 -7.90
CA GLY A 103 12.42 -7.64 -8.84
C GLY A 103 11.60 -8.85 -8.43
N GLN A 104 12.25 -9.93 -7.97
CA GLN A 104 11.58 -11.13 -7.44
C GLN A 104 10.74 -10.81 -6.19
N LEU A 105 11.25 -9.94 -5.32
CA LEU A 105 10.53 -9.51 -4.12
C LEU A 105 9.24 -8.75 -4.49
N LYS A 106 9.33 -7.78 -5.42
CA LYS A 106 8.17 -7.02 -5.94
C LYS A 106 7.16 -7.97 -6.61
N ARG A 107 7.64 -8.85 -7.51
CA ARG A 107 6.78 -9.85 -8.16
C ARG A 107 6.03 -10.73 -7.16
N ARG A 108 6.68 -11.13 -6.06
CA ARG A 108 6.04 -11.93 -5.00
C ARG A 108 4.96 -11.13 -4.27
N GLY A 109 5.14 -9.83 -4.07
CA GLY A 109 4.11 -8.92 -3.54
C GLY A 109 2.88 -8.95 -4.47
N ALA A 110 3.04 -8.54 -5.71
CA ALA A 110 1.96 -8.54 -6.71
C ALA A 110 1.23 -9.89 -6.82
N TYR A 111 1.97 -11.01 -6.81
CA TYR A 111 1.34 -12.34 -6.81
C TYR A 111 0.43 -12.57 -5.60
N ARG A 112 0.85 -12.13 -4.40
CA ARG A 112 0.03 -12.28 -3.18
C ARG A 112 -1.25 -11.46 -3.26
N ASP A 113 -1.16 -10.25 -3.81
CA ASP A 113 -2.31 -9.36 -3.98
C ASP A 113 -3.31 -9.98 -4.96
N VAL A 114 -2.84 -10.48 -6.12
CA VAL A 114 -3.67 -11.24 -7.07
C VAL A 114 -4.31 -12.47 -6.43
N LEU A 115 -3.56 -13.23 -5.64
CA LEU A 115 -4.09 -14.41 -4.94
C LEU A 115 -5.20 -14.01 -3.95
N GLN A 116 -4.99 -12.92 -3.19
CA GLN A 116 -5.99 -12.45 -2.25
C GLN A 116 -7.27 -11.99 -2.95
N ILE A 117 -7.15 -11.24 -4.04
CA ILE A 117 -8.31 -10.81 -4.85
C ILE A 117 -9.14 -12.03 -5.31
N ASN A 118 -8.50 -13.08 -5.80
CA ASN A 118 -9.23 -14.30 -6.20
C ASN A 118 -9.95 -14.94 -5.02
N ILE A 119 -9.30 -15.06 -3.85
CA ILE A 119 -9.92 -15.60 -2.64
C ILE A 119 -11.13 -14.75 -2.22
N ASP A 120 -11.00 -13.42 -2.28
CA ASP A 120 -12.06 -12.49 -1.90
C ASP A 120 -13.26 -12.62 -2.87
N PHE A 121 -13.02 -12.74 -4.18
CA PHE A 121 -14.06 -12.97 -5.19
C PHE A 121 -14.76 -14.32 -4.99
N ASP A 122 -14.03 -15.39 -4.75
CA ASP A 122 -14.60 -16.70 -4.46
C ASP A 122 -15.46 -16.64 -3.20
N SER A 123 -14.94 -16.05 -2.13
CA SER A 123 -15.66 -15.87 -0.89
C SER A 123 -16.92 -15.00 -1.05
N TYR A 124 -16.82 -13.88 -1.79
CA TYR A 124 -17.97 -13.05 -2.12
C TYR A 124 -19.02 -13.83 -2.90
N ASN A 125 -18.61 -14.55 -3.93
CA ASN A 125 -19.49 -15.36 -4.76
C ASN A 125 -20.27 -16.41 -3.96
N ASP A 126 -19.69 -16.94 -2.90
CA ASP A 126 -20.31 -17.95 -2.08
C ASP A 126 -21.22 -17.39 -0.97
N ASN A 127 -20.91 -16.17 -0.47
CA ASN A 127 -21.50 -15.68 0.78
C ASN A 127 -22.29 -14.37 0.66
N ASN A 128 -22.30 -13.68 -0.50
CA ASN A 128 -22.95 -12.38 -0.61
C ASN A 128 -24.47 -12.45 -0.48
N VAL A 129 -25.04 -11.41 0.15
CA VAL A 129 -26.49 -11.31 0.41
C VAL A 129 -27.33 -11.12 -0.87
N PHE A 130 -26.72 -10.64 -1.94
CA PHE A 130 -27.38 -10.39 -3.23
C PHE A 130 -27.46 -11.66 -4.09
N LYS A 131 -26.81 -12.75 -3.69
CA LYS A 131 -26.68 -14.00 -4.47
C LYS A 131 -26.14 -13.77 -5.88
N ALA A 132 -25.37 -12.70 -6.05
CA ALA A 132 -24.69 -12.37 -7.30
C ALA A 132 -23.44 -13.22 -7.48
N LYS A 133 -23.06 -13.40 -8.74
CA LYS A 133 -21.79 -14.05 -9.11
C LYS A 133 -20.94 -13.05 -9.92
N LEU A 134 -19.72 -12.87 -9.50
CA LEU A 134 -18.71 -12.08 -10.22
C LEU A 134 -17.89 -13.04 -11.10
N ASP A 135 -17.63 -12.61 -12.30
CA ASP A 135 -16.71 -13.33 -13.18
C ASP A 135 -15.25 -13.17 -12.70
N PRO A 136 -14.38 -14.15 -12.95
CA PRO A 136 -12.97 -14.03 -12.63
C PRO A 136 -12.32 -12.84 -13.35
N LEU A 137 -11.41 -12.13 -12.68
CA LEU A 137 -10.59 -11.10 -13.31
C LEU A 137 -9.46 -11.74 -14.13
N ASP A 138 -9.15 -11.14 -15.29
CA ASP A 138 -7.96 -11.50 -16.05
C ASP A 138 -6.74 -10.75 -15.49
N PHE A 139 -5.75 -11.49 -15.03
CA PHE A 139 -4.48 -10.96 -14.51
C PHE A 139 -3.32 -11.10 -15.53
N ASN A 140 -3.65 -11.21 -16.82
CA ASN A 140 -2.65 -11.15 -17.88
C ASN A 140 -2.37 -9.67 -18.27
N PHE A 141 -1.54 -9.00 -17.50
CA PHE A 141 -1.19 -7.60 -17.69
C PHE A 141 -0.31 -7.28 -18.90
N ASN A 142 -0.05 -8.22 -19.80
CA ASN A 142 0.82 -7.95 -20.95
C ASN A 142 0.27 -6.86 -21.86
N LYS A 143 -1.05 -6.84 -22.08
CA LYS A 143 -1.71 -5.80 -22.89
C LYS A 143 -1.69 -4.44 -22.17
N ASP A 144 -2.01 -4.43 -20.88
CA ASP A 144 -2.02 -3.21 -20.06
C ASP A 144 -0.62 -2.57 -20.03
N ILE A 145 0.43 -3.39 -19.91
CA ILE A 145 1.83 -2.93 -19.97
C ILE A 145 2.18 -2.38 -21.35
N GLU A 146 1.69 -2.98 -22.44
CA GLU A 146 1.91 -2.49 -23.81
C GLU A 146 1.17 -1.17 -24.02
N GLU A 147 -0.08 -1.06 -23.59
CA GLU A 147 -0.91 0.13 -23.71
C GLU A 147 -0.35 1.29 -22.89
N SER A 148 0.11 1.05 -21.65
CA SER A 148 0.72 2.08 -20.79
C SER A 148 2.04 2.66 -21.32
N ARG A 149 2.67 2.01 -22.30
CA ARG A 149 3.86 2.54 -23.01
C ARG A 149 3.52 3.46 -24.18
N LEU A 150 2.25 3.51 -24.56
CA LEU A 150 1.80 4.43 -25.61
C LEU A 150 1.59 5.82 -24.97
N PRO A 151 1.84 6.92 -25.70
CA PRO A 151 1.51 8.26 -25.24
C PRO A 151 0.01 8.33 -24.94
N THR A 152 -0.37 8.46 -23.68
CA THR A 152 -1.77 8.57 -23.26
C THR A 152 -2.22 10.02 -23.29
N SER A 153 -3.41 10.24 -23.84
CA SER A 153 -4.09 11.55 -23.82
C SER A 153 -4.95 11.72 -22.55
N TYR A 154 -5.03 10.72 -21.71
CA TYR A 154 -5.87 10.72 -20.51
C TYR A 154 -5.01 10.44 -19.28
N PRO A 155 -5.17 11.21 -18.20
CA PRO A 155 -4.55 10.89 -16.93
C PRO A 155 -5.08 9.55 -16.42
N ASP A 156 -4.22 8.76 -15.80
CA ASP A 156 -4.64 7.57 -15.06
C ASP A 156 -5.69 7.97 -14.01
N GLY A 157 -6.68 7.10 -13.81
CA GLY A 157 -7.69 7.33 -12.78
C GLY A 157 -7.05 7.33 -11.38
N PRO A 158 -7.77 7.84 -10.36
CA PRO A 158 -7.25 7.89 -9.00
C PRO A 158 -6.84 6.51 -8.51
N THR A 159 -5.69 6.42 -7.87
CA THR A 159 -5.20 5.22 -7.19
C THR A 159 -5.50 5.31 -5.69
N LEU A 160 -5.54 4.17 -5.00
CA LEU A 160 -5.71 4.15 -3.54
C LEU A 160 -4.55 4.84 -2.79
N GLU A 161 -3.45 5.12 -3.47
CA GLU A 161 -2.28 5.84 -2.94
C GLU A 161 -2.51 7.36 -2.92
N ASP A 162 -3.44 7.87 -3.75
CA ASP A 162 -3.77 9.30 -3.85
C ASP A 162 -4.56 9.80 -2.62
N GLU A 163 -5.24 8.91 -1.88
CA GLU A 163 -5.98 9.27 -0.67
C GLU A 163 -5.05 9.67 0.50
N ASP A 164 -3.85 9.06 0.59
CA ASP A 164 -2.90 9.35 1.66
C ASP A 164 -2.18 10.72 1.49
N GLU A 165 -2.16 11.31 0.27
CA GLU A 165 -1.51 12.60 -0.01
C GLU A 165 -2.40 13.82 0.25
N GLU A 166 -3.74 13.69 0.16
CA GLU A 166 -4.65 14.81 0.40
C GLU A 166 -4.69 15.22 1.89
N ASP A 167 -4.47 14.29 2.82
CA ASP A 167 -4.50 14.57 4.24
C ASP A 167 -3.28 15.37 4.74
N GLU A 168 -2.10 15.24 4.09
CA GLU A 168 -0.90 16.00 4.48
C GLU A 168 -0.94 17.48 4.04
N ASN A 169 -1.75 17.84 3.04
CA ASN A 169 -1.84 19.21 2.53
C ASN A 169 -2.87 20.08 3.28
N ASN A 170 -3.84 19.49 3.99
CA ASN A 170 -4.86 20.21 4.73
C ASN A 170 -4.44 20.67 6.14
N GLU A 171 -3.30 20.21 6.66
CA GLU A 171 -2.80 20.63 7.99
C GLU A 171 -1.95 21.92 7.96
N LYS A 172 -1.87 22.64 6.83
CA LYS A 172 -0.99 23.83 6.66
C LYS A 172 -1.70 25.18 6.59
N ASP A 173 -2.99 25.26 6.96
CA ASP A 173 -3.70 26.56 7.07
C ASP A 173 -4.06 26.93 8.52
#